data_08db64e6cbe5db5db4ff1ed9f1ad30e7
#
_entry.id   08db64e6cbe5db5db4ff1ed9f1ad30e7
#
_cell.length_a   1.000
_cell.length_b   1.000
_cell.length_c   1.000
_cell.angle_alpha   90.00
_cell.angle_beta   90.00
_cell.angle_gamma   90.00
#
_symmetry.space_group_name_H-M   'P 1'
#
loop_
_entity.id
_entity.type
_entity.pdbx_description
1 polymer ?
#
loop_
_entity_poly.entity_id
_entity_poly.type
_entity_poly.pdbx_seq_one_letter_code
_entity_poly.pdbx_strand_id
1 'polypeptide(L)'
;VSTAVMHKVDALRLRAAVEAIEFDPRRWDQNSYLGECGSTYCLAGWVCHLAGLDVRRLLREGFHDVFQRAMALLDLDPGQADDLFMYMENDRGEHPTVEEFKARITQVTGVTFDV
;
A
#
# COMPACT_ATOMS: atom_id res chain seq x y z
N VAL A 1 16.94 9.01 -23.16
CA VAL A 1 16.58 8.93 -22.74
C VAL A 1 16.12 8.81 -21.82
N SER A 2 15.83 9.08 -21.46
CA SER A 2 15.40 9.21 -20.63
C SER A 2 14.88 8.44 -19.90
N THR A 3 14.66 7.96 -20.13
CA THR A 3 14.27 7.07 -19.64
C THR A 3 14.52 6.79 -18.40
N ALA A 4 15.37 7.08 -18.21
CA ALA A 4 15.78 6.85 -17.08
C ALA A 4 15.06 7.44 -16.06
N VAL A 5 14.40 8.31 -16.39
CA VAL A 5 13.72 9.00 -15.56
C VAL A 5 12.71 8.29 -14.92
N MET A 6 12.55 7.10 -15.12
CA MET A 6 11.59 6.43 -14.49
C MET A 6 11.79 6.37 -13.05
N HIS A 7 10.75 6.64 -12.30
CA HIS A 7 10.78 6.48 -10.90
C HIS A 7 10.97 5.04 -10.58
N LYS A 8 11.88 4.77 -9.68
CA LYS A 8 12.03 3.46 -9.19
C LYS A 8 11.24 3.34 -7.93
N VAL A 9 10.24 2.51 -7.97
CA VAL A 9 9.44 2.21 -6.79
C VAL A 9 10.36 1.59 -5.73
N ASP A 10 10.14 1.93 -4.48
CA ASP A 10 10.92 1.34 -3.39
C ASP A 10 10.41 -0.09 -3.16
N ALA A 11 11.00 -1.01 -3.89
CA ALA A 11 10.57 -2.41 -3.88
C ALA A 11 10.76 -3.07 -2.52
N LEU A 12 11.84 -2.73 -1.82
CA LEU A 12 12.07 -3.32 -0.51
C LEU A 12 11.00 -2.92 0.48
N ARG A 13 10.64 -1.66 0.48
CA ARG A 13 9.61 -1.16 1.39
C ARG A 13 8.24 -1.71 1.02
N LEU A 14 7.95 -1.79 -0.27
CA LEU A 14 6.69 -2.33 -0.74
C LEU A 14 6.57 -3.81 -0.38
N ARG A 15 7.63 -4.58 -0.59
CA ARG A 15 7.63 -6.00 -0.23
C ARG A 15 7.48 -6.19 1.27
N ALA A 16 8.11 -5.36 2.07
CA ALA A 16 7.98 -5.46 3.53
C ALA A 16 6.54 -5.25 3.96
N ALA A 17 5.84 -4.30 3.35
CA ALA A 17 4.43 -4.05 3.68
C ALA A 17 3.57 -5.25 3.29
N VAL A 18 3.82 -5.84 2.11
CA VAL A 18 3.05 -6.99 1.66
C VAL A 18 3.34 -8.21 2.54
N GLU A 19 4.60 -8.38 2.97
CA GLU A 19 4.94 -9.48 3.87
C GLU A 19 4.21 -9.35 5.21
N ALA A 20 4.07 -8.12 5.72
CA ALA A 20 3.32 -7.89 6.94
C ALA A 20 1.85 -8.26 6.76
N ILE A 21 1.29 -7.95 5.61
CA ILE A 21 -0.08 -8.31 5.28
C ILE A 21 -0.23 -9.83 5.19
N GLU A 22 0.73 -10.49 4.56
CA GLU A 22 0.68 -11.95 4.42
C GLU A 22 0.85 -12.65 5.77
N PHE A 23 1.64 -12.07 6.65
CA PHE A 23 1.89 -12.67 7.96
C PHE A 23 0.61 -12.70 8.80
N ASP A 24 -0.22 -11.67 8.69
CA ASP A 24 -1.48 -11.63 9.42
C ASP A 24 -2.52 -10.88 8.60
N PRO A 25 -3.15 -11.55 7.62
CA PRO A 25 -4.12 -10.88 6.73
C PRO A 25 -5.33 -10.30 7.47
N ARG A 26 -5.60 -10.74 8.68
CA ARG A 26 -6.71 -10.21 9.46
C ARG A 26 -6.48 -8.76 9.86
N ARG A 27 -5.23 -8.30 9.80
CA ARG A 27 -4.88 -6.92 10.12
C ARG A 27 -4.76 -6.05 8.87
N TRP A 28 -5.29 -6.53 7.76
CA TRP A 28 -5.29 -5.80 6.50
C TRP A 28 -6.72 -5.55 6.06
N ASP A 29 -7.05 -4.28 5.84
CA ASP A 29 -8.35 -3.91 5.30
C ASP A 29 -8.09 -2.77 4.31
N GLN A 30 -8.25 -3.06 3.04
CA GLN A 30 -7.93 -2.10 1.99
C GLN A 30 -8.91 -0.93 1.95
N ASN A 31 -9.98 -1.00 2.69
CA ASN A 31 -10.96 0.08 2.79
C ASN A 31 -10.68 1.04 3.95
N SER A 32 -9.57 0.89 4.65
CA SER A 32 -9.31 1.69 5.84
C SER A 32 -7.84 1.99 6.03
N TYR A 33 -7.51 3.25 6.34
CA TYR A 33 -6.13 3.58 6.71
C TYR A 33 -5.80 3.02 8.08
N LEU A 34 -6.81 2.94 8.96
CA LEU A 34 -6.64 2.41 10.29
C LEU A 34 -8.00 1.88 10.73
N GLY A 35 -8.07 0.59 11.02
CA GLY A 35 -9.32 -0.05 11.42
C GLY A 35 -9.76 0.36 12.82
N GLU A 36 -10.96 -0.07 13.19
CA GLU A 36 -11.53 0.31 14.46
C GLU A 36 -10.69 -0.09 15.65
N CYS A 37 -10.01 -1.22 15.56
CA CYS A 37 -9.20 -1.69 16.69
C CYS A 37 -7.85 -0.99 16.75
N GLY A 38 -7.53 -0.14 15.78
CA GLY A 38 -6.27 0.55 15.76
C GLY A 38 -5.09 -0.27 15.28
N SER A 39 -5.34 -1.47 14.74
CA SER A 39 -4.27 -2.34 14.31
C SER A 39 -4.48 -2.94 12.92
N THR A 40 -5.52 -2.54 12.21
CA THR A 40 -5.82 -3.02 10.87
C THR A 40 -5.61 -1.88 9.88
N TYR A 41 -4.84 -2.11 8.83
CA TYR A 41 -4.46 -1.07 7.90
C TYR A 41 -4.67 -1.50 6.45
N CYS A 42 -4.90 -0.54 5.57
CA CYS A 42 -4.76 -0.77 4.13
C CYS A 42 -3.26 -0.73 3.80
N LEU A 43 -2.91 -0.91 2.53
CA LEU A 43 -1.50 -0.89 2.13
C LEU A 43 -0.83 0.42 2.53
N ALA A 44 -1.48 1.55 2.27
CA ALA A 44 -0.89 2.85 2.61
C ALA A 44 -0.64 2.96 4.11
N GLY A 45 -1.60 2.50 4.93
CA GLY A 45 -1.44 2.49 6.37
C GLY A 45 -0.29 1.59 6.81
N TRP A 46 -0.17 0.40 6.22
CA TRP A 46 0.92 -0.52 6.54
C TRP A 46 2.29 0.07 6.21
N VAL A 47 2.40 0.73 5.05
CA VAL A 47 3.66 1.36 4.65
C VAL A 47 4.07 2.42 5.67
N CYS A 48 3.14 3.26 6.07
CA CYS A 48 3.43 4.30 7.05
C CYS A 48 3.77 3.71 8.42
N HIS A 49 3.02 2.70 8.84
CA HIS A 49 3.25 2.06 10.14
C HIS A 49 4.65 1.44 10.19
N LEU A 50 5.05 0.72 9.16
CA LEU A 50 6.37 0.07 9.14
C LEU A 50 7.50 1.08 9.02
N ALA A 51 7.22 2.28 8.53
CA ALA A 51 8.21 3.34 8.46
C ALA A 51 8.36 4.09 9.80
N GLY A 52 7.61 3.66 10.81
CA GLY A 52 7.68 4.28 12.14
C GLY A 52 6.77 5.47 12.33
N LEU A 53 5.86 5.72 11.38
CA LEU A 53 4.95 6.83 11.50
C LEU A 53 3.72 6.43 12.31
N ASP A 54 3.19 7.39 13.04
CA ASP A 54 1.97 7.16 13.83
C ASP A 54 0.77 7.45 12.93
N VAL A 55 0.18 6.39 12.38
CA VAL A 55 -0.94 6.52 11.45
C VAL A 55 -2.13 7.22 12.10
N ARG A 56 -2.38 6.95 13.38
CA ARG A 56 -3.48 7.58 14.09
C ARG A 56 -3.29 9.10 14.12
N ARG A 57 -2.05 9.54 14.36
CA ARG A 57 -1.75 10.97 14.39
C ARG A 57 -1.89 11.59 13.00
N LEU A 58 -1.44 10.88 11.96
CA LEU A 58 -1.57 11.36 10.59
C LEU A 58 -3.04 11.55 10.22
N LEU A 59 -3.89 10.63 10.65
CA LEU A 59 -5.32 10.74 10.36
C LEU A 59 -5.96 11.93 11.07
N ARG A 60 -5.46 12.29 12.25
CA ARG A 60 -5.97 13.48 12.95
C ARG A 60 -5.56 14.76 12.23
N GLU A 61 -4.44 14.75 11.54
CA GLU A 61 -3.97 15.92 10.81
C GLU A 61 -4.64 16.03 9.43
N GLY A 62 -5.16 14.91 8.91
CA GLY A 62 -5.86 14.89 7.64
C GLY A 62 -5.65 13.57 6.94
N PHE A 63 -6.71 12.94 6.48
CA PHE A 63 -6.54 11.61 5.92
C PHE A 63 -5.72 11.58 4.64
N HIS A 64 -5.57 12.70 3.95
CA HIS A 64 -4.68 12.75 2.79
C HIS A 64 -3.23 12.53 3.18
N ASP A 65 -2.85 12.79 4.43
CA ASP A 65 -1.46 12.64 4.84
C ASP A 65 -0.97 11.20 4.75
N VAL A 66 -1.82 10.24 5.07
CA VAL A 66 -1.43 8.83 4.98
C VAL A 66 -1.16 8.47 3.52
N PHE A 67 -2.04 8.88 2.61
CA PHE A 67 -1.89 8.62 1.20
C PHE A 67 -0.59 9.26 0.67
N GLN A 68 -0.37 10.53 0.97
CA GLN A 68 0.79 11.26 0.48
C GLN A 68 2.09 10.72 1.04
N ARG A 69 2.11 10.38 2.33
CA ARG A 69 3.30 9.83 2.95
C ARG A 69 3.64 8.47 2.39
N ALA A 70 2.64 7.60 2.22
CA ALA A 70 2.87 6.28 1.67
C ALA A 70 3.35 6.37 0.22
N MET A 71 2.77 7.27 -0.56
CA MET A 71 3.18 7.47 -1.95
C MET A 71 4.64 7.89 -2.00
N ALA A 72 5.04 8.81 -1.14
CA ALA A 72 6.43 9.29 -1.09
C ALA A 72 7.39 8.19 -0.63
N LEU A 73 6.99 7.44 0.40
CA LEU A 73 7.83 6.36 0.92
C LEU A 73 8.07 5.27 -0.10
N LEU A 74 7.10 4.98 -0.94
CA LEU A 74 7.22 3.96 -1.98
C LEU A 74 7.75 4.51 -3.29
N ASP A 75 7.88 5.83 -3.38
CA ASP A 75 8.33 6.51 -4.59
C ASP A 75 7.42 6.17 -5.78
N LEU A 76 6.11 6.24 -5.53
CA LEU A 76 5.11 6.01 -6.57
C LEU A 76 4.71 7.33 -7.20
N ASP A 77 4.36 7.31 -8.48
CA ASP A 77 3.72 8.50 -9.05
C ASP A 77 2.23 8.47 -8.65
N PRO A 78 1.50 9.58 -8.84
CA PRO A 78 0.11 9.65 -8.42
C PRO A 78 -0.78 8.59 -9.06
N GLY A 79 -0.53 8.24 -10.31
CA GLY A 79 -1.32 7.21 -10.99
C GLY A 79 -1.11 5.84 -10.37
N GLN A 80 0.14 5.50 -10.08
CA GLN A 80 0.45 4.22 -9.44
C GLN A 80 -0.15 4.17 -8.04
N ALA A 81 -0.03 5.27 -7.30
CA ALA A 81 -0.57 5.32 -5.95
C ALA A 81 -2.09 5.12 -5.96
N ASP A 82 -2.77 5.77 -6.89
CA ASP A 82 -4.21 5.63 -7.00
C ASP A 82 -4.60 4.20 -7.35
N ASP A 83 -3.90 3.59 -8.29
CA ASP A 83 -4.19 2.23 -8.72
C ASP A 83 -3.98 1.20 -7.61
N LEU A 84 -3.06 1.45 -6.70
CA LEU A 84 -2.79 0.52 -5.62
C LEU A 84 -3.59 0.82 -4.36
N PHE A 85 -3.63 2.08 -3.95
CA PHE A 85 -4.25 2.42 -2.67
C PHE A 85 -5.77 2.40 -2.77
N MET A 86 -6.32 2.61 -3.95
CA MET A 86 -7.76 2.60 -4.14
C MET A 86 -8.29 1.26 -4.68
N TYR A 87 -7.45 0.24 -4.73
CA TYR A 87 -7.89 -1.08 -5.15
C TYR A 87 -8.58 -1.77 -3.97
N MET A 88 -9.86 -1.50 -3.82
CA MET A 88 -10.65 -1.96 -2.69
C MET A 88 -11.54 -3.14 -2.99
N GLU A 89 -11.79 -3.40 -4.28
CA GLU A 89 -12.64 -4.50 -4.70
C GLU A 89 -12.06 -5.19 -5.91
N ASN A 90 -12.20 -6.51 -5.95
CA ASN A 90 -11.80 -7.27 -7.12
C ASN A 90 -12.96 -7.31 -8.13
N ASP A 91 -12.80 -8.08 -9.21
CA ASP A 91 -13.82 -8.15 -10.26
C ASP A 91 -15.15 -8.71 -9.77
N ARG A 92 -15.17 -9.37 -8.63
CA ARG A 92 -16.39 -9.93 -8.05
C ARG A 92 -17.06 -9.00 -7.06
N GLY A 93 -16.51 -7.79 -6.88
CA GLY A 93 -17.04 -6.84 -5.92
C GLY A 93 -16.68 -7.18 -4.47
N GLU A 94 -15.65 -8.00 -4.28
CA GLU A 94 -15.22 -8.42 -2.96
C GLU A 94 -13.89 -7.80 -2.62
N HIS A 95 -13.57 -7.73 -1.33
CA HIS A 95 -12.25 -7.30 -0.90
C HIS A 95 -11.20 -8.19 -1.57
N PRO A 96 -10.15 -7.63 -2.16
CA PRO A 96 -9.18 -8.46 -2.86
C PRO A 96 -8.46 -9.40 -1.90
N THR A 97 -8.05 -10.55 -2.42
CA THR A 97 -7.20 -11.45 -1.65
C THR A 97 -5.77 -10.94 -1.75
N VAL A 98 -4.90 -11.46 -0.88
CA VAL A 98 -3.50 -11.08 -0.91
C VAL A 98 -2.89 -11.42 -2.26
N GLU A 99 -3.23 -12.55 -2.84
CA GLU A 99 -2.68 -12.94 -4.14
C GLU A 99 -3.14 -11.99 -5.24
N GLU A 100 -4.39 -11.59 -5.21
CA GLU A 100 -4.92 -10.63 -6.17
C GLU A 100 -4.22 -9.28 -6.02
N PHE A 101 -3.96 -8.89 -4.79
CA PHE A 101 -3.29 -7.61 -4.52
C PHE A 101 -1.85 -7.63 -5.00
N LYS A 102 -1.15 -8.75 -4.78
CA LYS A 102 0.23 -8.91 -5.26
C LYS A 102 0.27 -8.83 -6.80
N ALA A 103 -0.68 -9.45 -7.46
CA ALA A 103 -0.76 -9.39 -8.91
C ALA A 103 -0.99 -7.96 -9.40
N ARG A 104 -1.84 -7.23 -8.70
CA ARG A 104 -2.09 -5.84 -9.04
C ARG A 104 -0.83 -4.99 -8.87
N ILE A 105 -0.10 -5.20 -7.79
CA ILE A 105 1.14 -4.50 -7.54
C ILE A 105 2.14 -4.76 -8.66
N THR A 106 2.29 -6.02 -9.07
CA THR A 106 3.21 -6.36 -10.15
C THR A 106 2.79 -5.69 -11.45
N GLN A 107 1.50 -5.69 -11.73
CA GLN A 107 0.97 -5.06 -12.94
C GLN A 107 1.26 -3.56 -12.98
N VAL A 108 1.11 -2.89 -11.84
CA VAL A 108 1.23 -1.44 -11.76
C VAL A 108 2.69 -0.99 -11.65
N THR A 109 3.51 -1.71 -10.90
CA THR A 109 4.86 -1.26 -10.57
C THR A 109 5.97 -2.12 -11.15
N GLY A 110 5.68 -3.33 -11.57
CA GLY A 110 6.71 -4.27 -12.01
C GLY A 110 7.40 -5.00 -10.86
N VAL A 111 7.06 -4.68 -9.62
CA VAL A 111 7.67 -5.36 -8.47
C VAL A 111 7.07 -6.75 -8.34
N THR A 112 7.93 -7.76 -8.19
CA THR A 112 7.48 -9.15 -8.07
C THR A 112 7.69 -9.67 -6.66
N PHE A 113 6.97 -10.76 -6.34
CA PHE A 113 7.00 -11.36 -5.01
C PHE A 113 7.41 -12.82 -5.08
N ASP A 114 8.20 -13.15 -6.08
CA ASP A 114 8.60 -14.47 -6.23
C ASP A 114 9.47 -14.94 -5.22
N VAL A 115 9.51 -16.12 -5.02
CA VAL A 115 10.39 -16.69 -4.09
C VAL A 115 11.49 -17.36 -4.70
#